data_a3359b7c59ec213e61453f97e37c90c3
#
_entry.id   a3359b7c59ec213e61453f97e37c90c3
#
_cell.length_a   1.000
_cell.length_b   1.000
_cell.length_c   1.000
_cell.angle_alpha   90.00
_cell.angle_beta   90.00
_cell.angle_gamma   90.00
#
_symmetry.space_group_name_H-M   'P 1'
#
loop_
_entity.id
_entity.type
_entity.pdbx_description
1 polymer ?
#
loop_
_entity_poly.entity_id
_entity_poly.type
_entity_poly.pdbx_seq_one_letter_code
_entity_poly.pdbx_strand_id
1 'polypeptide(L)'
;KREWWRPYGISLLQEDANRFLTTPVPSPYMLHTSTLTEEGKKALSGVVHVDGTVRYQTVENDWYALMLMQLKRLTGSSAVVNTSLNSFGKPLSHTIEDTKKFAEEAKPDLTFIGDDIYAQV
;
A
#
# COMPACT_ATOMS: atom_id res chain seq x y z
N LYS A 1 -14.68 4.84 -7.83
CA LYS A 1 -15.57 3.72 -7.40
C LYS A 1 -14.80 2.41 -7.46
N ARG A 2 -14.81 1.62 -6.39
CA ARG A 2 -14.18 0.29 -6.30
C ARG A 2 -15.25 -0.77 -6.17
N GLU A 3 -15.08 -1.90 -6.85
CA GLU A 3 -15.98 -3.03 -6.69
C GLU A 3 -15.84 -3.61 -5.26
N TRP A 4 -16.94 -3.86 -4.57
CA TRP A 4 -16.97 -4.32 -3.18
C TRP A 4 -16.25 -5.66 -2.93
N TRP A 5 -16.20 -6.52 -3.97
CA TRP A 5 -15.58 -7.84 -3.91
C TRP A 5 -14.06 -7.83 -4.14
N ARG A 6 -13.50 -6.68 -4.52
CA ARG A 6 -12.06 -6.55 -4.82
C ARG A 6 -11.28 -6.22 -3.55
N PRO A 7 -10.34 -7.11 -3.09
CA PRO A 7 -9.57 -6.87 -1.88
C PRO A 7 -8.62 -5.68 -2.04
N TYR A 8 -8.35 -4.98 -0.94
CA TYR A 8 -7.24 -4.06 -0.86
C TYR A 8 -5.93 -4.82 -0.71
N GLY A 9 -4.83 -4.23 -1.17
CA GLY A 9 -3.48 -4.66 -0.86
C GLY A 9 -2.85 -3.74 0.17
N ILE A 10 -1.94 -4.28 0.96
CA ILE A 10 -1.10 -3.50 1.87
C ILE A 10 0.36 -3.70 1.52
N SER A 11 1.19 -2.71 1.82
CA SER A 11 2.65 -2.85 1.84
C SER A 11 3.14 -2.59 3.25
N LEU A 12 4.06 -3.40 3.75
CA LEU A 12 4.64 -3.29 5.08
C LEU A 12 6.09 -3.79 5.08
N LEU A 13 6.86 -3.39 6.10
CA LEU A 13 8.19 -3.92 6.28
C LEU A 13 8.14 -5.43 6.54
N GLN A 14 9.07 -6.19 5.94
CA GLN A 14 9.19 -7.62 6.14
C GLN A 14 9.31 -7.99 7.62
N GLU A 15 10.05 -7.21 8.41
CA GLU A 15 10.20 -7.43 9.84
C GLU A 15 8.90 -7.30 10.63
N ASP A 16 7.93 -6.52 10.16
CA ASP A 16 6.63 -6.32 10.80
C ASP A 16 5.57 -7.34 10.34
N ALA A 17 5.88 -8.16 9.35
CA ALA A 17 4.90 -9.09 8.79
C ALA A 17 4.30 -10.02 9.85
N ASN A 18 5.12 -10.60 10.74
CA ASN A 18 4.64 -11.46 11.82
C ASN A 18 3.81 -10.74 12.89
N ARG A 19 3.93 -9.43 12.98
CA ARG A 19 3.16 -8.62 13.93
C ARG A 19 1.70 -8.51 13.50
N PHE A 20 1.44 -8.36 12.21
CA PHE A 20 0.12 -8.11 11.67
C PHE A 20 -0.53 -9.32 10.99
N LEU A 21 0.27 -10.23 10.45
CA LEU A 21 -0.18 -11.38 9.66
C LEU A 21 0.05 -12.68 10.41
N THR A 22 -0.87 -13.64 10.29
CA THR A 22 -0.79 -14.92 11.02
C THR A 22 0.19 -15.89 10.39
N THR A 23 0.31 -15.90 9.07
CA THR A 23 1.16 -16.84 8.32
C THR A 23 1.90 -16.11 7.19
N PRO A 24 2.74 -15.10 7.53
CA PRO A 24 3.43 -14.36 6.49
C PRO A 24 4.58 -15.18 5.89
N VAL A 25 4.71 -15.06 4.57
CA VAL A 25 5.89 -15.45 3.81
C VAL A 25 6.40 -14.23 3.06
N PRO A 26 7.68 -14.16 2.65
CA PRO A 26 8.17 -13.08 1.81
C PRO A 26 7.31 -12.92 0.55
N SER A 27 6.78 -11.75 0.32
CA SER A 27 5.85 -11.45 -0.77
C SER A 27 6.18 -10.12 -1.45
N PRO A 28 7.36 -9.97 -2.08
CA PRO A 28 7.77 -8.69 -2.66
C PRO A 28 6.88 -8.22 -3.82
N TYR A 29 6.13 -9.12 -4.43
CA TYR A 29 5.27 -8.85 -5.59
C TYR A 29 3.77 -8.97 -5.29
N MET A 30 3.37 -8.96 -4.01
CA MET A 30 1.95 -9.00 -3.60
C MET A 30 1.20 -10.24 -4.11
N LEU A 31 1.85 -11.41 -4.11
CA LEU A 31 1.29 -12.65 -4.63
C LEU A 31 0.55 -13.50 -3.57
N HIS A 32 0.63 -13.12 -2.29
CA HIS A 32 0.08 -13.89 -1.19
C HIS A 32 -0.99 -13.12 -0.43
N THR A 33 -1.86 -13.88 0.22
CA THR A 33 -2.83 -13.39 1.20
C THR A 33 -2.55 -14.05 2.55
N SER A 34 -2.96 -13.39 3.62
CA SER A 34 -2.91 -13.92 4.98
C SER A 34 -4.10 -13.41 5.78
N THR A 35 -4.50 -14.16 6.78
CA THR A 35 -5.37 -13.65 7.83
C THR A 35 -4.57 -12.76 8.79
N LEU A 36 -5.26 -11.98 9.59
CA LEU A 36 -4.66 -11.00 10.48
C LEU A 36 -4.58 -11.51 11.92
N THR A 37 -3.51 -11.13 12.60
CA THR A 37 -3.42 -11.23 14.06
C THR A 37 -4.44 -10.29 14.72
N GLU A 38 -4.65 -10.39 16.03
CA GLU A 38 -5.53 -9.44 16.74
C GLU A 38 -5.01 -8.00 16.65
N GLU A 39 -3.69 -7.81 16.67
CA GLU A 39 -3.08 -6.49 16.43
C GLU A 39 -3.31 -6.01 15.00
N GLY A 40 -3.14 -6.91 14.02
CA GLY A 40 -3.41 -6.62 12.62
C GLY A 40 -4.87 -6.22 12.36
N LYS A 41 -5.82 -6.90 12.97
CA LYS A 41 -7.24 -6.55 12.87
C LYS A 41 -7.55 -5.15 13.37
N LYS A 42 -6.90 -4.72 14.46
CA LYS A 42 -7.05 -3.36 15.00
C LYS A 42 -6.41 -2.31 14.10
N ALA A 43 -5.17 -2.57 13.67
CA ALA A 43 -4.40 -1.62 12.86
C ALA A 43 -4.92 -1.50 11.41
N LEU A 44 -5.46 -2.57 10.85
CA LEU A 44 -5.78 -2.71 9.42
C LEU A 44 -7.28 -2.95 9.15
N SER A 45 -8.14 -2.60 10.09
CA SER A 45 -9.59 -2.88 10.02
C SER A 45 -10.25 -2.36 8.73
N GLY A 46 -9.77 -1.26 8.17
CA GLY A 46 -10.31 -0.65 6.95
C GLY A 46 -9.96 -1.38 5.64
N VAL A 47 -9.07 -2.39 5.68
CA VAL A 47 -8.59 -3.08 4.47
C VAL A 47 -8.82 -4.59 4.50
N VAL A 48 -9.41 -5.11 5.57
CA VAL A 48 -9.74 -6.53 5.69
C VAL A 48 -10.82 -6.89 4.68
N HIS A 49 -10.56 -7.93 3.88
CA HIS A 49 -11.55 -8.44 2.95
C HIS A 49 -12.67 -9.21 3.68
N VAL A 50 -13.80 -9.44 3.01
CA VAL A 50 -14.98 -10.11 3.58
C VAL A 50 -14.72 -11.51 4.14
N ASP A 51 -13.69 -12.18 3.64
CA ASP A 51 -13.22 -13.50 4.10
C ASP A 51 -12.21 -13.45 5.25
N GLY A 52 -11.91 -12.26 5.78
CA GLY A 52 -10.95 -12.06 6.86
C GLY A 52 -9.48 -12.02 6.42
N THR A 53 -9.21 -12.06 5.12
CA THR A 53 -7.85 -12.01 4.57
C THR A 53 -7.45 -10.61 4.13
N VAL A 54 -6.16 -10.41 3.95
CA VAL A 54 -5.57 -9.24 3.29
C VAL A 54 -4.48 -9.69 2.33
N ARG A 55 -4.43 -9.09 1.16
CA ARG A 55 -3.31 -9.26 0.22
C ARG A 55 -2.19 -8.32 0.61
N TYR A 56 -0.95 -8.79 0.63
CA TYR A 56 0.16 -8.03 1.17
C TYR A 56 1.43 -8.09 0.32
N GLN A 57 2.21 -7.04 0.42
CA GLN A 57 3.58 -6.93 -0.08
C GLN A 57 4.51 -6.72 1.10
N THR A 58 5.58 -7.53 1.17
CA THR A 58 6.68 -7.31 2.10
C THR A 58 7.78 -6.50 1.44
N VAL A 59 8.30 -5.50 2.13
CA VAL A 59 9.30 -4.55 1.62
C VAL A 59 10.58 -4.69 2.41
N GLU A 60 11.71 -4.85 1.70
CA GLU A 60 13.07 -4.94 2.25
C GLU A 60 14.02 -4.08 1.42
N ASN A 61 15.01 -3.50 2.08
CA ASN A 61 16.28 -3.00 1.51
C ASN A 61 16.19 -2.04 0.30
N ASP A 62 15.17 -1.21 0.21
CA ASP A 62 15.08 -0.17 -0.81
C ASP A 62 14.60 1.18 -0.24
N TRP A 63 14.49 2.19 -1.08
CA TRP A 63 13.98 3.51 -0.69
C TRP A 63 12.56 3.44 -0.09
N TYR A 64 11.76 2.48 -0.54
CA TYR A 64 10.41 2.28 -0.03
C TYR A 64 10.44 1.74 1.41
N ALA A 65 11.39 0.84 1.72
CA ALA A 65 11.62 0.40 3.09
C ALA A 65 11.99 1.57 4.00
N LEU A 66 12.87 2.46 3.55
CA LEU A 66 13.26 3.66 4.32
C LEU A 66 12.04 4.56 4.61
N MET A 67 11.17 4.75 3.65
CA MET A 67 9.92 5.51 3.84
C MET A 67 9.01 4.82 4.88
N LEU A 68 8.81 3.51 4.77
CA LEU A 68 8.00 2.75 5.73
C LEU A 68 8.61 2.72 7.14
N MET A 69 9.94 2.72 7.26
CA MET A 69 10.62 2.85 8.56
C MET A 69 10.34 4.21 9.21
N GLN A 70 10.35 5.30 8.45
CA GLN A 70 10.01 6.62 8.98
C GLN A 70 8.53 6.69 9.38
N LEU A 71 7.64 6.12 8.58
CA LEU A 71 6.22 6.02 8.93
C LEU A 71 6.03 5.27 10.26
N LYS A 72 6.71 4.14 10.43
CA LYS A 72 6.69 3.35 11.67
C LYS A 72 7.15 4.17 12.88
N ARG A 73 8.20 4.97 12.72
CA ARG A 73 8.68 5.87 13.80
C ARG A 73 7.61 6.90 14.22
N LEU A 74 6.84 7.41 13.26
CA LEU A 74 5.83 8.44 13.50
C LEU A 74 4.49 7.88 14.01
N THR A 75 4.10 6.70 13.55
CA THR A 75 2.76 6.14 13.77
C THR A 75 2.74 4.84 14.57
N GLY A 76 3.86 4.18 14.73
CA GLY A 76 3.97 2.83 15.32
C GLY A 76 3.66 1.69 14.34
N SER A 77 3.30 1.98 13.09
CA SER A 77 2.99 0.98 12.06
C SER A 77 3.72 1.30 10.74
N SER A 78 4.28 0.27 10.11
CA SER A 78 4.87 0.39 8.76
C SER A 78 3.86 0.08 7.64
N ALA A 79 2.63 -0.32 7.97
CA ALA A 79 1.66 -0.74 6.98
C ALA A 79 0.96 0.44 6.31
N VAL A 80 0.92 0.40 4.98
CA VAL A 80 0.19 1.36 4.13
C VAL A 80 -0.73 0.61 3.17
N VAL A 81 -1.83 1.25 2.77
CA VAL A 81 -2.70 0.72 1.72
C VAL A 81 -2.03 0.96 0.38
N ASN A 82 -1.99 -0.08 -0.44
CA ASN A 82 -1.44 -0.06 -1.78
C ASN A 82 -2.58 -0.14 -2.81
N THR A 83 -2.53 0.69 -3.82
CA THR A 83 -3.50 0.69 -4.92
C THR A 83 -2.79 0.96 -6.25
N SER A 84 -3.45 0.62 -7.36
CA SER A 84 -2.91 0.85 -8.69
C SER A 84 -2.89 2.34 -9.05
N LEU A 85 -1.86 2.77 -9.77
CA LEU A 85 -1.70 4.14 -10.25
C LEU A 85 -2.49 4.33 -11.55
N ASN A 86 -3.81 4.42 -11.43
CA ASN A 86 -4.70 4.65 -12.57
C ASN A 86 -6.05 5.21 -12.10
N SER A 87 -6.68 6.01 -12.94
CA SER A 87 -8.08 6.38 -12.77
C SER A 87 -9.01 5.20 -13.07
N PHE A 88 -10.18 5.18 -12.45
CA PHE A 88 -11.15 4.09 -12.64
C PHE A 88 -11.46 3.86 -14.14
N GLY A 89 -11.34 2.61 -14.56
CA GLY A 89 -11.60 2.20 -15.94
C GLY A 89 -10.49 2.53 -16.95
N LYS A 90 -9.38 3.12 -16.50
CA LYS A 90 -8.21 3.41 -17.33
C LYS A 90 -7.07 2.41 -17.05
N PRO A 91 -6.16 2.18 -18.01
CA PRO A 91 -4.95 1.39 -17.76
C PRO A 91 -4.03 2.08 -16.74
N LEU A 92 -3.05 1.32 -16.22
CA LEU A 92 -1.99 1.85 -15.37
C LEU A 92 -1.24 2.99 -16.07
N SER A 93 -0.89 4.02 -15.30
CA SER A 93 -0.01 5.10 -15.77
C SER A 93 1.31 4.50 -16.26
N HIS A 94 1.70 4.81 -17.49
CA HIS A 94 2.88 4.26 -18.15
C HIS A 94 3.99 5.29 -18.33
N THR A 95 3.63 6.56 -18.43
CA THR A 95 4.55 7.67 -18.64
C THR A 95 4.47 8.68 -17.49
N ILE A 96 5.44 9.60 -17.43
CA ILE A 96 5.42 10.73 -16.48
C ILE A 96 4.18 11.60 -16.73
N GLU A 97 3.82 11.82 -18.00
CA GLU A 97 2.64 12.58 -18.40
C GLU A 97 1.35 11.92 -17.91
N ASP A 98 1.24 10.59 -18.00
CA ASP A 98 0.09 9.84 -17.45
C ASP A 98 -0.01 10.02 -15.94
N THR A 99 1.13 9.96 -15.24
CA THR A 99 1.19 10.16 -13.79
C THR A 99 0.76 11.57 -13.40
N LYS A 100 1.20 12.59 -14.14
CA LYS A 100 0.78 13.98 -13.92
C LYS A 100 -0.72 14.16 -14.13
N LYS A 101 -1.28 13.60 -15.22
CA LYS A 101 -2.73 13.61 -15.45
C LYS A 101 -3.51 12.90 -14.35
N PHE A 102 -3.01 11.73 -13.89
CA PHE A 102 -3.60 11.04 -12.77
C PHE A 102 -3.60 11.90 -11.51
N ALA A 103 -2.49 12.59 -11.20
CA ALA A 103 -2.40 13.48 -10.05
C ALA A 103 -3.38 14.66 -10.13
N GLU A 104 -3.59 15.24 -11.32
CA GLU A 104 -4.59 16.29 -11.55
C GLU A 104 -6.02 15.80 -11.31
N GLU A 105 -6.34 14.56 -11.72
CA GLU A 105 -7.66 13.94 -11.54
C GLU A 105 -7.89 13.47 -10.09
N ALA A 106 -6.92 12.77 -9.52
CA ALA A 106 -7.04 12.13 -8.20
C ALA A 106 -6.78 13.09 -7.04
N LYS A 107 -6.05 14.17 -7.30
CA LYS A 107 -5.68 15.22 -6.32
C LYS A 107 -5.08 14.66 -5.04
N PRO A 108 -4.00 13.87 -5.11
CA PRO A 108 -3.31 13.40 -3.92
C PRO A 108 -2.64 14.58 -3.19
N ASP A 109 -2.45 14.46 -1.90
CA ASP A 109 -1.73 15.48 -1.11
C ASP A 109 -0.30 15.70 -1.60
N LEU A 110 0.37 14.60 -1.96
CA LEU A 110 1.73 14.60 -2.49
C LEU A 110 1.85 13.62 -3.66
N THR A 111 2.65 13.99 -4.64
CA THR A 111 3.05 13.13 -5.77
C THR A 111 4.58 13.13 -5.88
N PHE A 112 5.17 11.96 -5.90
CA PHE A 112 6.60 11.77 -6.10
C PHE A 112 6.84 11.21 -7.50
N ILE A 113 7.69 11.87 -8.29
CA ILE A 113 8.08 11.42 -9.63
C ILE A 113 9.61 11.52 -9.72
N GLY A 114 10.31 10.39 -9.61
CA GLY A 114 11.76 10.40 -9.44
C GLY A 114 12.15 11.14 -8.15
N ASP A 115 13.01 12.11 -8.25
CA ASP A 115 13.46 12.95 -7.13
C ASP A 115 12.58 14.19 -6.91
N ASP A 116 11.59 14.42 -7.76
CA ASP A 116 10.71 15.58 -7.67
C ASP A 116 9.48 15.29 -6.79
N ILE A 117 9.10 16.31 -6.02
CA ILE A 117 7.94 16.26 -5.13
C ILE A 117 6.96 17.36 -5.56
N TYR A 118 5.73 16.96 -5.83
CA TYR A 118 4.62 17.88 -6.17
C TYR A 118 3.60 17.84 -5.04
N ALA A 119 3.34 19.00 -4.42
CA ALA A 119 2.26 19.18 -3.46
C ALA A 119 1.04 19.82 -4.13
N GLN A 120 -0.14 19.46 -3.69
CA GLN A 120 -1.34 20.21 -4.04
C GLN A 120 -1.31 21.58 -3.35
N VAL A 121 -1.48 22.59 -4.14
CA VAL A 121 -1.68 23.96 -3.65
C VAL A 121 -3.15 24.27 -3.54
#